data_4460623b8bc0889e156dfa555d4606f5
#
_entry.id   4460623b8bc0889e156dfa555d4606f5
#
_cell.length_a   1.000
_cell.length_b   1.000
_cell.length_c   1.000
_cell.angle_alpha   90.00
_cell.angle_beta   90.00
_cell.angle_gamma   90.00
#
_symmetry.space_group_name_H-M   'P 1'
#
loop_
_entity.id
_entity.type
_entity.pdbx_description
1 polymer ?
#
loop_
_entity_poly.entity_id
_entity_poly.type
_entity_poly.pdbx_seq_one_letter_code
_entity_poly.pdbx_strand_id
1 'polypeptide(L)'
;MLTVKSIEFSIGGSRILRGVDFEVPDHKVFCLMGRNGVGKTSTLRSIVGVMKPSAGRITLAGRDITRLSSEARAAAGIGYVPQGRDIFPQLTVEENLRIGAIALGKKINGSLDRVFSLFPIRKEFLPRKGGMLSGGQQQQLAIGRALLTEPKILILDEPTEGIQPNIIDQIGDAIRLLRRGGHHNEPGLLAEINHSLKTYRNEGGAVSPLLAEASETLIVLLREGVEKHPAMFNRFAECIEQLRKQQPEGTRLGDEIGSALKRLSGESKMSILLVEQYLDFCRELADVFAIMDRGVIVAAGSVEGLTDAVVKQHLTV
;
A
#
# COMPACT_ATOMS: atom_id res chain seq x y z
N MET A 1 -8.29 1.68 10.75
CA MET A 1 -7.28 0.71 10.29
C MET A 1 -6.18 0.45 11.31
N LEU A 2 -5.29 1.39 11.56
CA LEU A 2 -4.27 1.32 12.61
C LEU A 2 -4.59 2.35 13.69
N THR A 3 -4.67 1.92 14.95
CA THR A 3 -4.89 2.82 16.08
C THR A 3 -3.71 2.75 17.04
N VAL A 4 -3.17 3.88 17.39
CA VAL A 4 -2.07 4.07 18.35
C VAL A 4 -2.63 4.87 19.52
N LYS A 5 -2.61 4.28 20.74
CA LYS A 5 -3.19 4.91 21.95
C LYS A 5 -2.19 4.97 23.07
N SER A 6 -1.90 6.19 23.53
CA SER A 6 -1.09 6.53 24.70
C SER A 6 0.27 5.82 24.72
N ILE A 7 0.93 5.75 23.55
CA ILE A 7 2.22 5.05 23.43
C ILE A 7 3.30 5.86 24.14
N GLU A 8 3.95 5.21 25.11
CA GLU A 8 5.13 5.72 25.81
C GLU A 8 6.36 4.88 25.50
N PHE A 9 7.49 5.54 25.37
CA PHE A 9 8.78 4.88 25.17
C PHE A 9 9.91 5.71 25.73
N SER A 10 10.87 5.06 26.39
CA SER A 10 12.04 5.70 26.99
C SER A 10 13.32 4.96 26.63
N ILE A 11 14.42 5.70 26.47
CA ILE A 11 15.78 5.17 26.28
C ILE A 11 16.69 5.82 27.32
N GLY A 12 17.41 5.00 28.10
CA GLY A 12 18.40 5.51 29.07
C GLY A 12 17.81 6.54 30.05
N GLY A 13 16.55 6.40 30.47
CA GLY A 13 15.87 7.35 31.34
C GLY A 13 15.22 8.55 30.63
N SER A 14 15.53 8.80 29.36
CA SER A 14 14.91 9.88 28.58
C SER A 14 13.60 9.42 27.97
N ARG A 15 12.49 10.12 28.23
CA ARG A 15 11.18 9.84 27.62
C ARG A 15 11.16 10.39 26.19
N ILE A 16 11.13 9.48 25.22
CA ILE A 16 11.11 9.80 23.79
C ILE A 16 9.68 9.95 23.30
N LEU A 17 8.77 9.01 23.67
CA LEU A 17 7.34 9.09 23.38
C LEU A 17 6.60 9.27 24.69
N ARG A 18 5.64 10.20 24.71
CA ARG A 18 5.00 10.71 25.92
C ARG A 18 3.47 10.64 25.85
N GLY A 19 2.94 9.49 25.46
CA GLY A 19 1.51 9.32 25.24
C GLY A 19 1.10 9.71 23.82
N VAL A 20 1.68 9.04 22.83
CA VAL A 20 1.35 9.29 21.41
C VAL A 20 0.01 8.68 21.07
N ASP A 21 -0.91 9.51 20.56
CA ASP A 21 -2.27 9.12 20.17
C ASP A 21 -2.55 9.54 18.72
N PHE A 22 -2.89 8.60 17.85
CA PHE A 22 -3.46 8.86 16.52
C PHE A 22 -4.12 7.63 15.94
N GLU A 23 -4.89 7.84 14.86
CA GLU A 23 -5.53 6.78 14.09
C GLU A 23 -5.28 6.98 12.60
N VAL A 24 -4.84 5.91 11.92
CA VAL A 24 -4.79 5.85 10.47
C VAL A 24 -6.11 5.25 9.99
N PRO A 25 -6.96 6.01 9.28
CA PRO A 25 -8.23 5.50 8.78
C PRO A 25 -8.04 4.42 7.69
N ASP A 26 -9.09 3.63 7.45
CA ASP A 26 -9.08 2.67 6.35
C ASP A 26 -8.96 3.39 5.02
N HIS A 27 -8.10 2.86 4.13
CA HIS A 27 -7.94 3.31 2.74
C HIS A 27 -7.58 4.79 2.59
N LYS A 28 -6.87 5.34 3.57
CA LYS A 28 -6.43 6.73 3.61
C LYS A 28 -4.90 6.83 3.70
N VAL A 29 -4.38 7.94 3.22
CA VAL A 29 -3.01 8.37 3.47
C VAL A 29 -3.00 9.25 4.70
N PHE A 30 -2.36 8.79 5.77
CA PHE A 30 -2.11 9.55 6.99
C PHE A 30 -0.66 10.01 6.99
N CYS A 31 -0.43 11.32 7.09
CA CYS A 31 0.91 11.89 7.15
C CYS A 31 1.28 12.28 8.59
N LEU A 32 2.33 11.66 9.13
CA LEU A 32 2.93 12.06 10.41
C LEU A 32 4.11 12.99 10.14
N MET A 33 3.95 14.25 10.51
CA MET A 33 4.92 15.31 10.31
C MET A 33 5.60 15.72 11.60
N GLY A 34 6.70 16.43 11.49
CA GLY A 34 7.45 16.97 12.63
C GLY A 34 8.92 17.09 12.32
N ARG A 35 9.63 17.86 13.13
CA ARG A 35 11.08 18.09 12.99
C ARG A 35 11.88 16.81 13.24
N ASN A 36 13.18 16.87 12.95
CA ASN A 36 14.09 15.78 13.29
C ASN A 36 14.22 15.63 14.82
N GLY A 37 14.29 14.38 15.28
CA GLY A 37 14.44 14.06 16.69
C GLY A 37 13.18 14.15 17.55
N VAL A 38 12.01 14.54 17.02
CA VAL A 38 10.77 14.66 17.81
C VAL A 38 10.11 13.32 18.18
N GLY A 39 10.59 12.18 17.61
CA GLY A 39 10.08 10.85 17.95
C GLY A 39 9.35 10.11 16.82
N LYS A 40 9.27 10.65 15.59
CA LYS A 40 8.58 10.02 14.45
C LYS A 40 9.05 8.58 14.19
N THR A 41 10.34 8.39 13.94
CA THR A 41 10.93 7.05 13.69
C THR A 41 10.78 6.12 14.91
N SER A 42 10.86 6.65 16.14
CA SER A 42 10.61 5.85 17.37
C SER A 42 9.15 5.38 17.42
N THR A 43 8.21 6.21 17.01
CA THR A 43 6.80 5.84 16.86
C THR A 43 6.63 4.70 15.85
N LEU A 44 7.23 4.85 14.66
CA LEU A 44 7.17 3.79 13.64
C LEU A 44 7.83 2.49 14.13
N ARG A 45 9.01 2.55 14.74
CA ARG A 45 9.69 1.39 15.31
C ARG A 45 8.87 0.72 16.43
N SER A 46 8.08 1.49 17.17
CA SER A 46 7.12 0.94 18.14
C SER A 46 5.95 0.25 17.44
N ILE A 47 5.44 0.80 16.34
CA ILE A 47 4.34 0.22 15.55
C ILE A 47 4.79 -1.09 14.86
N VAL A 48 5.98 -1.13 14.28
CA VAL A 48 6.51 -2.33 13.60
C VAL A 48 7.10 -3.37 14.55
N GLY A 49 7.20 -3.05 15.86
CA GLY A 49 7.62 -4.01 16.89
C GLY A 49 9.13 -4.13 17.11
N VAL A 50 9.94 -3.25 16.48
CA VAL A 50 11.39 -3.16 16.73
C VAL A 50 11.66 -2.56 18.11
N MET A 51 10.85 -1.58 18.52
CA MET A 51 10.87 -1.02 19.87
C MET A 51 9.63 -1.44 20.63
N LYS A 52 9.77 -1.87 21.89
CA LYS A 52 8.65 -2.26 22.75
C LYS A 52 8.22 -1.04 23.56
N PRO A 53 7.00 -0.51 23.37
CA PRO A 53 6.50 0.58 24.18
C PRO A 53 6.39 0.17 25.65
N SER A 54 6.64 1.09 26.56
CA SER A 54 6.52 0.88 28.00
C SER A 54 5.05 0.96 28.48
N ALA A 55 4.23 1.71 27.76
CA ALA A 55 2.79 1.85 28.00
C ALA A 55 2.04 2.09 26.71
N GLY A 56 0.72 1.99 26.76
CA GLY A 56 -0.19 2.21 25.64
C GLY A 56 -0.56 0.96 24.88
N ARG A 57 -1.27 1.16 23.76
CA ARG A 57 -1.80 0.08 22.94
C ARG A 57 -1.72 0.40 21.45
N ILE A 58 -1.42 -0.61 20.64
CA ILE A 58 -1.42 -0.54 19.18
C ILE A 58 -2.37 -1.62 18.66
N THR A 59 -3.36 -1.22 17.83
CA THR A 59 -4.27 -2.16 17.18
C THR A 59 -4.23 -2.02 15.67
N LEU A 60 -4.30 -3.14 14.96
CA LEU A 60 -4.37 -3.21 13.50
C LEU A 60 -5.64 -3.95 13.11
N ALA A 61 -6.54 -3.31 12.36
CA ALA A 61 -7.84 -3.87 11.96
C ALA A 61 -8.61 -4.46 13.17
N GLY A 62 -8.64 -3.74 14.31
CA GLY A 62 -9.30 -4.16 15.55
C GLY A 62 -8.52 -5.16 16.40
N ARG A 63 -7.45 -5.78 15.88
CA ARG A 63 -6.61 -6.73 16.63
C ARG A 63 -5.51 -6.01 17.41
N ASP A 64 -5.37 -6.29 18.68
CA ASP A 64 -4.24 -5.81 19.49
C ASP A 64 -2.93 -6.48 19.04
N ILE A 65 -1.97 -5.67 18.63
CA ILE A 65 -0.65 -6.11 18.18
C ILE A 65 0.48 -5.62 19.08
N THR A 66 0.15 -4.98 20.20
CA THR A 66 1.11 -4.27 21.07
C THR A 66 2.28 -5.15 21.53
N ARG A 67 1.99 -6.42 21.82
CA ARG A 67 2.99 -7.38 22.34
C ARG A 67 3.52 -8.37 21.29
N LEU A 68 3.05 -8.28 20.05
CA LEU A 68 3.51 -9.16 18.97
C LEU A 68 4.95 -8.80 18.57
N SER A 69 5.71 -9.81 18.12
CA SER A 69 7.03 -9.62 17.51
C SER A 69 6.92 -8.92 16.15
N SER A 70 8.03 -8.40 15.63
CA SER A 70 8.06 -7.73 14.32
C SER A 70 7.58 -8.67 13.20
N GLU A 71 7.98 -9.94 13.22
CA GLU A 71 7.55 -10.95 12.24
C GLU A 71 6.04 -11.20 12.32
N ALA A 72 5.49 -11.31 13.54
CA ALA A 72 4.07 -11.50 13.74
C ALA A 72 3.23 -10.29 13.30
N ARG A 73 3.78 -9.06 13.42
CA ARG A 73 3.14 -7.84 12.92
C ARG A 73 3.22 -7.75 11.39
N ALA A 74 4.34 -8.14 10.79
CA ALA A 74 4.45 -8.25 9.33
C ALA A 74 3.45 -9.28 8.79
N ALA A 75 3.34 -10.45 9.42
CA ALA A 75 2.34 -11.47 9.07
C ALA A 75 0.89 -11.00 9.30
N ALA A 76 0.64 -10.09 10.27
CA ALA A 76 -0.67 -9.46 10.48
C ALA A 76 -1.04 -8.45 9.38
N GLY A 77 -0.08 -8.02 8.56
CA GLY A 77 -0.30 -7.14 7.41
C GLY A 77 0.34 -5.76 7.51
N ILE A 78 1.44 -5.60 8.26
CA ILE A 78 2.25 -4.38 8.26
C ILE A 78 3.37 -4.51 7.23
N GLY A 79 3.37 -3.66 6.19
CA GLY A 79 4.52 -3.42 5.33
C GLY A 79 5.29 -2.20 5.81
N TYR A 80 6.62 -2.28 5.90
CA TYR A 80 7.46 -1.18 6.37
C TYR A 80 8.65 -0.93 5.47
N VAL A 81 8.83 0.33 5.10
CA VAL A 81 10.00 0.84 4.39
C VAL A 81 10.68 1.87 5.30
N PRO A 82 11.83 1.53 5.90
CA PRO A 82 12.54 2.42 6.80
C PRO A 82 13.26 3.54 6.04
N GLN A 83 13.59 4.61 6.77
CA GLN A 83 14.56 5.61 6.33
C GLN A 83 15.87 4.91 5.92
N GLY A 84 16.47 5.32 4.80
CA GLY A 84 17.68 4.65 4.29
C GLY A 84 17.42 3.40 3.42
N ARG A 85 16.15 3.04 3.17
CA ARG A 85 15.70 2.00 2.21
C ARG A 85 15.93 0.56 2.63
N ASP A 86 17.03 0.25 3.35
CA ASP A 86 17.43 -1.07 3.85
C ASP A 86 17.31 -2.20 2.80
N ILE A 87 17.74 -1.92 1.55
CA ILE A 87 17.84 -2.97 0.54
C ILE A 87 19.04 -3.88 0.83
N PHE A 88 19.03 -5.08 0.27
CA PHE A 88 20.16 -5.99 0.29
C PHE A 88 21.06 -5.72 -0.92
N PRO A 89 22.17 -4.98 -0.78
CA PRO A 89 22.96 -4.49 -1.91
C PRO A 89 23.65 -5.60 -2.70
N GLN A 90 23.93 -6.73 -2.07
CA GLN A 90 24.57 -7.88 -2.70
C GLN A 90 23.61 -8.83 -3.41
N LEU A 91 22.33 -8.78 -3.06
CA LEU A 91 21.26 -9.52 -3.72
C LEU A 91 20.85 -8.81 -5.03
N THR A 92 20.37 -9.57 -5.99
CA THR A 92 19.76 -9.04 -7.20
C THR A 92 18.47 -8.29 -6.88
N VAL A 93 17.98 -7.49 -7.82
CA VAL A 93 16.68 -6.82 -7.73
C VAL A 93 15.57 -7.85 -7.53
N GLU A 94 15.60 -8.95 -8.26
CA GLU A 94 14.62 -10.03 -8.13
C GLU A 94 14.64 -10.67 -6.75
N GLU A 95 15.81 -11.01 -6.23
CA GLU A 95 15.97 -11.58 -4.88
C GLU A 95 15.51 -10.61 -3.80
N ASN A 96 15.86 -9.31 -3.92
CA ASN A 96 15.36 -8.27 -3.02
C ASN A 96 13.84 -8.21 -3.00
N LEU A 97 13.20 -8.25 -4.17
CA LEU A 97 11.74 -8.23 -4.27
C LEU A 97 11.12 -9.46 -3.59
N ARG A 98 11.67 -10.64 -3.84
CA ARG A 98 11.08 -11.92 -3.38
C ARG A 98 11.27 -12.20 -1.90
N ILE A 99 12.35 -11.70 -1.28
CA ILE A 99 12.75 -12.12 0.08
C ILE A 99 11.68 -11.85 1.14
N GLY A 100 10.95 -10.73 1.04
CA GLY A 100 9.88 -10.39 1.98
C GLY A 100 8.69 -11.35 1.92
N ALA A 101 8.26 -11.72 0.72
CA ALA A 101 7.16 -12.66 0.53
C ALA A 101 7.56 -14.09 0.94
N ILE A 102 8.79 -14.50 0.61
CA ILE A 102 9.35 -15.81 1.01
C ILE A 102 9.40 -15.95 2.53
N ALA A 103 9.85 -14.90 3.25
CA ALA A 103 9.92 -14.89 4.70
C ALA A 103 8.54 -15.06 5.38
N LEU A 104 7.46 -14.67 4.69
CA LEU A 104 6.08 -14.86 5.15
C LEU A 104 5.40 -16.11 4.58
N GLY A 105 6.13 -16.97 3.86
CA GLY A 105 5.58 -18.17 3.22
C GLY A 105 4.57 -17.88 2.10
N LYS A 106 4.58 -16.66 1.55
CA LYS A 106 3.64 -16.24 0.50
C LYS A 106 4.12 -16.63 -0.89
N LYS A 107 3.19 -17.07 -1.74
CA LYS A 107 3.45 -17.29 -3.17
C LYS A 107 3.45 -15.93 -3.89
N ILE A 108 4.40 -15.75 -4.82
CA ILE A 108 4.64 -14.48 -5.51
C ILE A 108 3.88 -14.40 -6.86
N ASN A 109 2.92 -15.27 -7.10
CA ASN A 109 2.19 -15.35 -8.36
C ASN A 109 1.40 -14.05 -8.62
N GLY A 110 1.75 -13.33 -9.70
CA GLY A 110 1.08 -12.08 -10.11
C GLY A 110 1.47 -10.81 -9.34
N SER A 111 2.05 -10.93 -8.15
CA SER A 111 2.39 -9.75 -7.32
C SER A 111 3.57 -8.94 -7.87
N LEU A 112 4.44 -9.55 -8.69
CA LEU A 112 5.53 -8.83 -9.37
C LEU A 112 5.02 -7.85 -10.42
N ASP A 113 3.99 -8.23 -11.19
CA ASP A 113 3.41 -7.37 -12.22
C ASP A 113 2.80 -6.11 -11.59
N ARG A 114 2.23 -6.22 -10.38
CA ARG A 114 1.78 -5.06 -9.61
C ARG A 114 2.93 -4.10 -9.27
N VAL A 115 4.08 -4.62 -8.86
CA VAL A 115 5.26 -3.78 -8.57
C VAL A 115 5.74 -3.10 -9.85
N PHE A 116 5.80 -3.82 -10.97
CA PHE A 116 6.22 -3.25 -12.26
C PHE A 116 5.23 -2.24 -12.83
N SER A 117 3.93 -2.35 -12.50
CA SER A 117 2.94 -1.36 -12.90
C SER A 117 3.03 -0.06 -12.10
N LEU A 118 3.48 -0.13 -10.84
CA LEU A 118 3.65 1.03 -9.97
C LEU A 118 4.97 1.76 -10.21
N PHE A 119 6.02 1.01 -10.55
CA PHE A 119 7.36 1.55 -10.70
C PHE A 119 7.97 1.10 -12.03
N PRO A 120 8.60 2.01 -12.79
CA PRO A 120 9.26 1.68 -14.04
C PRO A 120 10.59 0.92 -13.82
N ILE A 121 10.59 -0.01 -12.86
CA ILE A 121 11.68 -0.96 -12.68
C ILE A 121 11.65 -1.88 -13.90
N ARG A 122 12.53 -1.64 -14.85
CA ARG A 122 12.60 -2.45 -16.07
C ARG A 122 12.91 -3.89 -15.72
N LYS A 123 12.21 -4.84 -16.35
CA LYS A 123 12.48 -6.29 -16.17
C LYS A 123 13.96 -6.64 -16.42
N GLU A 124 14.64 -5.87 -17.27
CA GLU A 124 16.08 -5.99 -17.52
C GLU A 124 16.98 -5.70 -16.31
N PHE A 125 16.46 -5.03 -15.26
CA PHE A 125 17.19 -4.78 -14.02
C PHE A 125 17.11 -5.93 -13.02
N LEU A 126 16.19 -6.88 -13.21
CA LEU A 126 16.01 -8.01 -12.29
C LEU A 126 17.30 -8.75 -11.95
N PRO A 127 18.21 -9.07 -12.90
CA PRO A 127 19.47 -9.74 -12.59
C PRO A 127 20.54 -8.83 -11.99
N ARG A 128 20.35 -7.49 -11.98
CA ARG A 128 21.34 -6.57 -11.42
C ARG A 128 21.33 -6.61 -9.90
N LYS A 129 22.51 -6.40 -9.29
CA LYS A 129 22.61 -6.24 -7.83
C LYS A 129 21.93 -4.95 -7.37
N GLY A 130 21.19 -5.01 -6.25
CA GLY A 130 20.48 -3.86 -5.69
C GLY A 130 21.39 -2.66 -5.41
N GLY A 131 22.62 -2.91 -4.97
CA GLY A 131 23.62 -1.86 -4.73
C GLY A 131 24.07 -1.07 -5.96
N MET A 132 23.80 -1.57 -7.18
CA MET A 132 24.12 -0.87 -8.45
C MET A 132 22.99 0.08 -8.90
N LEU A 133 21.88 0.11 -8.21
CA LEU A 133 20.75 0.98 -8.50
C LEU A 133 21.01 2.41 -8.00
N SER A 134 20.44 3.40 -8.68
CA SER A 134 20.40 4.79 -8.14
C SER A 134 19.59 4.84 -6.85
N GLY A 135 19.78 5.88 -6.03
CA GLY A 135 19.07 6.05 -4.78
C GLY A 135 17.53 5.99 -4.94
N GLY A 136 16.98 6.64 -5.97
CA GLY A 136 15.55 6.57 -6.27
C GLY A 136 15.08 5.18 -6.69
N GLN A 137 15.87 4.46 -7.49
CA GLN A 137 15.57 3.08 -7.87
C GLN A 137 15.62 2.13 -6.67
N GLN A 138 16.56 2.35 -5.74
CA GLN A 138 16.62 1.61 -4.48
C GLN A 138 15.38 1.84 -3.62
N GLN A 139 14.86 3.08 -3.60
CA GLN A 139 13.62 3.42 -2.88
C GLN A 139 12.42 2.70 -3.50
N GLN A 140 12.30 2.72 -4.83
CA GLN A 140 11.27 1.97 -5.55
C GLN A 140 11.36 0.45 -5.28
N LEU A 141 12.58 -0.09 -5.24
CA LEU A 141 12.84 -1.48 -4.90
C LEU A 141 12.41 -1.82 -3.46
N ALA A 142 12.71 -0.95 -2.50
CA ALA A 142 12.32 -1.13 -1.10
C ALA A 142 10.80 -1.11 -0.92
N ILE A 143 10.09 -0.18 -1.60
CA ILE A 143 8.63 -0.12 -1.60
C ILE A 143 8.06 -1.37 -2.29
N GLY A 144 8.59 -1.76 -3.46
CA GLY A 144 8.17 -2.96 -4.17
C GLY A 144 8.31 -4.23 -3.32
N ARG A 145 9.42 -4.38 -2.60
CA ARG A 145 9.66 -5.49 -1.66
C ARG A 145 8.59 -5.54 -0.56
N ALA A 146 8.25 -4.38 0.03
CA ALA A 146 7.21 -4.30 1.04
C ALA A 146 5.83 -4.65 0.48
N LEU A 147 5.51 -4.21 -0.75
CA LEU A 147 4.24 -4.50 -1.41
C LEU A 147 4.04 -5.98 -1.72
N LEU A 148 5.11 -6.73 -2.03
CA LEU A 148 5.03 -8.17 -2.27
C LEU A 148 4.64 -8.98 -1.04
N THR A 149 4.69 -8.40 0.16
CA THR A 149 4.12 -9.00 1.37
C THR A 149 2.60 -8.84 1.45
N GLU A 150 1.96 -8.18 0.48
CA GLU A 150 0.52 -7.87 0.45
C GLU A 150 0.01 -7.28 1.77
N PRO A 151 0.57 -6.14 2.19
CA PRO A 151 0.25 -5.57 3.49
C PRO A 151 -1.15 -4.92 3.48
N LYS A 152 -1.79 -4.88 4.65
CA LYS A 152 -3.02 -4.11 4.90
C LYS A 152 -2.72 -2.62 5.07
N ILE A 153 -1.56 -2.31 5.65
CA ILE A 153 -1.04 -0.96 5.80
C ILE A 153 0.42 -0.92 5.37
N LEU A 154 0.76 0.09 4.56
CA LEU A 154 2.14 0.39 4.17
C LEU A 154 2.65 1.58 4.97
N ILE A 155 3.77 1.41 5.66
CA ILE A 155 4.43 2.44 6.46
C ILE A 155 5.70 2.87 5.72
N LEU A 156 5.80 4.16 5.42
CA LEU A 156 6.93 4.77 4.71
C LEU A 156 7.60 5.82 5.61
N ASP A 157 8.87 5.62 5.92
CA ASP A 157 9.67 6.53 6.75
C ASP A 157 10.58 7.39 5.87
N GLU A 158 10.22 8.66 5.68
CA GLU A 158 10.93 9.66 4.87
C GLU A 158 11.30 9.16 3.46
N PRO A 159 10.31 8.69 2.65
CA PRO A 159 10.58 8.06 1.37
C PRO A 159 11.15 9.01 0.30
N THR A 160 11.11 10.33 0.51
CA THR A 160 11.61 11.33 -0.43
C THR A 160 13.05 11.78 -0.12
N GLU A 161 13.61 11.37 1.03
CA GLU A 161 14.93 11.84 1.46
C GLU A 161 16.06 11.45 0.49
N GLY A 162 16.82 12.44 0.04
CA GLY A 162 17.96 12.25 -0.86
C GLY A 162 17.58 11.68 -2.23
N ILE A 163 16.37 11.99 -2.73
CA ILE A 163 15.84 11.50 -4.00
C ILE A 163 15.60 12.66 -4.95
N GLN A 164 15.79 12.40 -6.24
CA GLN A 164 15.55 13.38 -7.31
C GLN A 164 14.04 13.66 -7.47
N PRO A 165 13.63 14.90 -7.81
CA PRO A 165 12.23 15.31 -7.94
C PRO A 165 11.37 14.38 -8.81
N ASN A 166 11.87 13.99 -9.98
CA ASN A 166 11.17 13.10 -10.90
C ASN A 166 10.84 11.70 -10.31
N ILE A 167 11.64 11.24 -9.35
CA ILE A 167 11.37 9.98 -8.65
C ILE A 167 10.42 10.21 -7.49
N ILE A 168 10.46 11.38 -6.85
CA ILE A 168 9.48 11.78 -5.85
C ILE A 168 8.08 11.77 -6.46
N ASP A 169 7.91 12.34 -7.67
CA ASP A 169 6.65 12.33 -8.41
C ASP A 169 6.16 10.88 -8.66
N GLN A 170 7.05 9.99 -9.10
CA GLN A 170 6.71 8.57 -9.32
C GLN A 170 6.29 7.86 -8.03
N ILE A 171 6.93 8.16 -6.90
CA ILE A 171 6.53 7.63 -5.59
C ILE A 171 5.15 8.18 -5.20
N GLY A 172 4.89 9.46 -5.43
CA GLY A 172 3.60 10.11 -5.20
C GLY A 172 2.49 9.45 -6.03
N ASP A 173 2.73 9.21 -7.31
CA ASP A 173 1.79 8.52 -8.19
C ASP A 173 1.50 7.09 -7.71
N ALA A 174 2.53 6.35 -7.31
CA ALA A 174 2.37 5.01 -6.74
C ALA A 174 1.52 5.03 -5.44
N ILE A 175 1.73 6.01 -4.57
CA ILE A 175 0.94 6.20 -3.34
C ILE A 175 -0.53 6.50 -3.69
N ARG A 176 -0.81 7.38 -4.67
CA ARG A 176 -2.17 7.68 -5.14
C ARG A 176 -2.87 6.44 -5.68
N LEU A 177 -2.16 5.64 -6.48
CA LEU A 177 -2.69 4.40 -7.04
C LEU A 177 -2.99 3.36 -5.96
N LEU A 178 -2.08 3.15 -5.02
CA LEU A 178 -2.27 2.24 -3.90
C LEU A 178 -3.47 2.63 -3.03
N ARG A 179 -3.65 3.93 -2.77
CA ARG A 179 -4.80 4.47 -2.03
C ARG A 179 -6.13 4.20 -2.74
N ARG A 180 -6.16 4.41 -4.05
CA ARG A 180 -7.38 4.22 -4.88
C ARG A 180 -7.70 2.75 -5.14
N GLY A 181 -6.76 1.84 -4.88
CA GLY A 181 -6.86 0.43 -5.27
C GLY A 181 -6.74 0.22 -6.77
N GLY A 182 -6.35 1.24 -7.52
CA GLY A 182 -6.16 1.19 -8.96
C GLY A 182 -4.90 0.43 -9.35
N HIS A 183 -4.97 -0.26 -10.46
CA HIS A 183 -3.83 -0.84 -11.15
C HIS A 183 -3.64 -0.06 -12.45
N HIS A 184 -2.42 0.35 -12.76
CA HIS A 184 -2.06 0.86 -14.10
C HIS A 184 -2.38 -0.16 -15.23
N ASN A 185 -2.67 -1.41 -14.88
CA ASN A 185 -2.97 -2.47 -15.82
C ASN A 185 -4.45 -2.89 -15.82
N GLU A 186 -5.38 -1.92 -15.62
CA GLU A 186 -6.82 -2.19 -15.84
C GLU A 186 -7.08 -2.86 -17.18
N PRO A 187 -6.48 -2.41 -18.32
CA PRO A 187 -6.63 -3.11 -19.59
C PRO A 187 -6.11 -4.55 -19.56
N GLY A 188 -5.02 -4.84 -18.85
CA GLY A 188 -4.48 -6.19 -18.73
C GLY A 188 -5.38 -7.10 -17.88
N LEU A 189 -5.92 -6.59 -16.77
CA LEU A 189 -6.87 -7.34 -15.93
C LEU A 189 -8.18 -7.62 -16.65
N LEU A 190 -8.71 -6.62 -17.37
CA LEU A 190 -9.87 -6.80 -18.21
C LEU A 190 -9.61 -7.81 -19.34
N ALA A 191 -8.39 -7.82 -19.90
CA ALA A 191 -7.98 -8.79 -20.91
C ALA A 191 -7.86 -10.22 -20.32
N GLU A 192 -7.35 -10.36 -19.09
CA GLU A 192 -7.34 -11.65 -18.36
C GLU A 192 -8.77 -12.17 -18.18
N ILE A 193 -9.69 -11.33 -17.70
CA ILE A 193 -11.10 -11.71 -17.54
C ILE A 193 -11.71 -12.08 -18.89
N ASN A 194 -11.43 -11.32 -19.94
CA ASN A 194 -11.92 -11.64 -21.30
C ASN A 194 -11.38 -12.98 -21.79
N HIS A 195 -10.13 -13.30 -21.52
CA HIS A 195 -9.54 -14.60 -21.84
C HIS A 195 -10.26 -15.73 -21.08
N SER A 196 -10.46 -15.59 -19.78
CA SER A 196 -11.14 -16.59 -18.95
C SER A 196 -12.61 -16.79 -19.39
N LEU A 197 -13.34 -15.72 -19.73
CA LEU A 197 -14.71 -15.82 -20.25
C LEU A 197 -14.76 -16.52 -21.62
N LYS A 198 -13.83 -16.24 -22.52
CA LYS A 198 -13.71 -16.92 -23.81
C LYS A 198 -13.38 -18.41 -23.65
N THR A 199 -12.45 -18.73 -22.75
CA THR A 199 -12.08 -20.13 -22.45
C THR A 199 -13.30 -20.90 -21.93
N TYR A 200 -14.03 -20.34 -20.97
CA TYR A 200 -15.26 -20.92 -20.44
C TYR A 200 -16.30 -21.20 -21.55
N ARG A 201 -16.50 -20.26 -22.45
CA ARG A 201 -17.42 -20.43 -23.59
C ARG A 201 -16.97 -21.54 -24.52
N ASN A 202 -15.67 -21.66 -24.77
CA ASN A 202 -15.11 -22.68 -25.67
C ASN A 202 -15.10 -24.09 -25.04
N GLU A 203 -15.05 -24.20 -23.73
CA GLU A 203 -15.11 -25.47 -22.99
C GLU A 203 -16.54 -25.98 -22.79
N GLY A 204 -17.54 -25.38 -23.47
CA GLY A 204 -18.94 -25.81 -23.44
C GLY A 204 -19.74 -25.24 -22.27
N GLY A 205 -19.24 -24.19 -21.64
CA GLY A 205 -19.96 -23.45 -20.60
C GLY A 205 -21.31 -22.92 -21.12
N ALA A 206 -22.34 -23.01 -20.28
CA ALA A 206 -23.68 -22.58 -20.67
C ALA A 206 -23.69 -21.10 -21.08
N VAL A 207 -24.16 -20.79 -22.28
CA VAL A 207 -24.37 -19.40 -22.74
C VAL A 207 -25.57 -18.85 -21.98
N SER A 208 -25.35 -18.19 -20.88
CA SER A 208 -26.39 -17.51 -20.11
C SER A 208 -26.51 -16.04 -20.55
N PRO A 209 -27.67 -15.40 -20.37
CA PRO A 209 -27.84 -13.97 -20.61
C PRO A 209 -26.81 -13.13 -19.84
N LEU A 210 -26.44 -13.56 -18.64
CA LEU A 210 -25.41 -12.90 -17.80
C LEU A 210 -24.02 -12.96 -18.44
N LEU A 211 -23.65 -14.07 -19.08
CA LEU A 211 -22.36 -14.19 -19.77
C LEU A 211 -22.30 -13.28 -21.00
N ALA A 212 -23.43 -13.16 -21.74
CA ALA A 212 -23.53 -12.25 -22.87
C ALA A 212 -23.39 -10.79 -22.41
N GLU A 213 -24.17 -10.39 -21.40
CA GLU A 213 -24.14 -9.04 -20.82
C GLU A 213 -22.74 -8.70 -20.25
N ALA A 214 -22.10 -9.60 -19.52
CA ALA A 214 -20.75 -9.42 -19.00
C ALA A 214 -19.74 -9.23 -20.14
N SER A 215 -19.84 -10.01 -21.22
CA SER A 215 -18.94 -9.93 -22.37
C SER A 215 -19.08 -8.61 -23.13
N GLU A 216 -20.31 -8.14 -23.35
CA GLU A 216 -20.60 -6.88 -24.03
C GLU A 216 -20.08 -5.69 -23.20
N THR A 217 -20.38 -5.68 -21.91
CA THR A 217 -19.93 -4.63 -20.97
C THR A 217 -18.42 -4.59 -20.91
N LEU A 218 -17.77 -5.76 -20.88
CA LEU A 218 -16.31 -5.87 -20.83
C LEU A 218 -15.65 -5.29 -22.09
N ILE A 219 -16.23 -5.48 -23.27
CA ILE A 219 -15.70 -4.91 -24.53
C ILE A 219 -15.67 -3.38 -24.47
N VAL A 220 -16.73 -2.75 -23.93
CA VAL A 220 -16.77 -1.29 -23.76
C VAL A 220 -15.73 -0.83 -22.75
N LEU A 221 -15.62 -1.50 -21.61
CA LEU A 221 -14.63 -1.18 -20.58
C LEU A 221 -13.19 -1.32 -21.08
N LEU A 222 -12.90 -2.35 -21.89
CA LEU A 222 -11.59 -2.54 -22.55
C LEU A 222 -11.26 -1.43 -23.56
N ARG A 223 -12.29 -0.93 -24.26
CA ARG A 223 -12.11 0.08 -25.31
C ARG A 223 -12.00 1.49 -24.76
N GLU A 224 -12.80 1.84 -23.75
CA GLU A 224 -13.01 3.21 -23.30
C GLU A 224 -12.46 3.50 -21.89
N GLY A 225 -12.12 2.44 -21.14
CA GLY A 225 -11.59 2.52 -19.77
C GLY A 225 -12.67 2.52 -18.69
N VAL A 226 -12.36 1.94 -17.54
CA VAL A 226 -13.27 1.81 -16.38
C VAL A 226 -13.64 3.18 -15.81
N GLU A 227 -12.69 4.09 -15.78
CA GLU A 227 -12.88 5.44 -15.18
C GLU A 227 -13.99 6.24 -15.86
N LYS A 228 -14.20 6.04 -17.16
CA LYS A 228 -15.24 6.73 -17.93
C LYS A 228 -16.63 6.13 -17.73
N HIS A 229 -16.70 4.87 -17.31
CA HIS A 229 -17.93 4.10 -17.24
C HIS A 229 -18.14 3.38 -15.90
N PRO A 230 -18.12 4.08 -14.74
CA PRO A 230 -18.19 3.46 -13.42
C PRO A 230 -19.49 2.66 -13.19
N ALA A 231 -20.61 3.11 -13.75
CA ALA A 231 -21.89 2.38 -13.66
C ALA A 231 -21.87 1.06 -14.45
N MET A 232 -21.24 1.05 -15.63
CA MET A 232 -21.05 -0.17 -16.42
C MET A 232 -20.11 -1.14 -15.73
N PHE A 233 -19.05 -0.64 -15.09
CA PHE A 233 -18.16 -1.48 -14.31
C PHE A 233 -18.87 -2.16 -13.14
N ASN A 234 -19.70 -1.44 -12.38
CA ASN A 234 -20.47 -2.02 -11.30
C ASN A 234 -21.42 -3.11 -11.82
N ARG A 235 -22.09 -2.83 -12.94
CA ARG A 235 -22.98 -3.82 -13.59
C ARG A 235 -22.22 -5.06 -14.07
N PHE A 236 -21.05 -4.87 -14.66
CA PHE A 236 -20.14 -5.95 -15.04
C PHE A 236 -19.76 -6.81 -13.83
N ALA A 237 -19.33 -6.18 -12.71
CA ALA A 237 -18.98 -6.88 -11.48
C ALA A 237 -20.15 -7.69 -10.91
N GLU A 238 -21.39 -7.14 -10.92
CA GLU A 238 -22.60 -7.85 -10.52
C GLU A 238 -22.87 -9.10 -11.40
N CYS A 239 -22.79 -8.95 -12.73
CA CYS A 239 -22.97 -10.07 -13.66
C CYS A 239 -21.99 -11.20 -13.39
N ILE A 240 -20.72 -10.85 -13.18
CA ILE A 240 -19.68 -11.85 -12.91
C ILE A 240 -19.87 -12.52 -11.54
N GLU A 241 -20.24 -11.77 -10.50
CA GLU A 241 -20.52 -12.36 -9.19
C GLU A 241 -21.72 -13.32 -9.24
N GLN A 242 -22.74 -13.00 -10.02
CA GLN A 242 -23.87 -13.90 -10.27
C GLN A 242 -23.44 -15.13 -11.04
N LEU A 243 -22.62 -15.00 -12.09
CA LEU A 243 -22.05 -16.14 -12.82
C LEU A 243 -21.23 -17.05 -11.89
N ARG A 244 -20.42 -16.46 -11.00
CA ARG A 244 -19.64 -17.21 -10.02
C ARG A 244 -20.52 -18.03 -9.09
N LYS A 245 -21.63 -17.47 -8.59
CA LYS A 245 -22.58 -18.16 -7.72
C LYS A 245 -23.31 -19.33 -8.41
N GLN A 246 -23.40 -19.31 -9.73
CA GLN A 246 -24.01 -20.40 -10.52
C GLN A 246 -23.02 -21.55 -10.80
N GLN A 247 -21.72 -21.38 -10.49
CA GLN A 247 -20.71 -22.40 -10.70
C GLN A 247 -20.48 -23.24 -9.43
N PRO A 248 -20.12 -24.52 -9.53
CA PRO A 248 -19.69 -25.30 -8.37
C PRO A 248 -18.48 -24.66 -7.69
N GLU A 249 -18.41 -24.75 -6.35
CA GLU A 249 -17.25 -24.26 -5.61
C GLU A 249 -15.94 -24.89 -6.11
N GLY A 250 -14.90 -24.07 -6.28
CA GLY A 250 -13.57 -24.53 -6.71
C GLY A 250 -13.40 -24.65 -8.23
N THR A 251 -14.30 -24.07 -9.04
CA THR A 251 -14.06 -24.00 -10.49
C THR A 251 -12.97 -22.98 -10.79
N ARG A 252 -12.00 -23.36 -11.61
CA ARG A 252 -10.88 -22.52 -12.04
C ARG A 252 -11.33 -21.14 -12.53
N LEU A 253 -12.42 -21.10 -13.30
CA LEU A 253 -13.01 -19.86 -13.82
C LEU A 253 -13.49 -18.93 -12.70
N GLY A 254 -14.20 -19.47 -11.69
CA GLY A 254 -14.73 -18.69 -10.56
C GLY A 254 -13.61 -18.04 -9.75
N ASP A 255 -12.51 -18.76 -9.52
CA ASP A 255 -11.36 -18.29 -8.75
C ASP A 255 -10.53 -17.25 -9.52
N GLU A 256 -10.27 -17.47 -10.82
CA GLU A 256 -9.53 -16.53 -11.67
C GLU A 256 -10.27 -15.20 -11.85
N ILE A 257 -11.56 -15.26 -12.19
CA ILE A 257 -12.40 -14.07 -12.37
C ILE A 257 -12.65 -13.36 -11.05
N GLY A 258 -12.96 -14.09 -9.97
CA GLY A 258 -13.15 -13.51 -8.65
C GLY A 258 -11.91 -12.77 -8.15
N SER A 259 -10.73 -13.33 -8.38
CA SER A 259 -9.44 -12.69 -8.05
C SER A 259 -9.22 -11.44 -8.91
N ALA A 260 -9.46 -11.50 -10.21
CA ALA A 260 -9.30 -10.35 -11.10
C ALA A 260 -10.31 -9.22 -10.79
N LEU A 261 -11.55 -9.55 -10.46
CA LEU A 261 -12.56 -8.57 -10.03
C LEU A 261 -12.20 -7.88 -8.72
N LYS A 262 -11.75 -8.64 -7.72
CA LYS A 262 -11.24 -8.04 -6.46
C LYS A 262 -10.11 -7.06 -6.72
N ARG A 263 -9.26 -7.38 -7.65
CA ARG A 263 -8.16 -6.50 -8.10
C ARG A 263 -8.68 -5.25 -8.82
N LEU A 264 -9.73 -5.37 -9.65
CA LEU A 264 -10.36 -4.25 -10.38
C LEU A 264 -11.25 -3.39 -9.48
N SER A 265 -12.05 -3.98 -8.59
CA SER A 265 -12.99 -3.26 -7.72
C SER A 265 -12.30 -2.45 -6.62
N GLY A 266 -10.96 -2.51 -6.55
CA GLY A 266 -10.20 -1.74 -5.57
C GLY A 266 -10.36 -2.27 -4.14
N GLU A 267 -10.76 -3.54 -3.94
CA GLU A 267 -10.67 -4.20 -2.62
C GLU A 267 -9.22 -4.29 -2.12
N SER A 268 -8.25 -3.95 -2.97
CA SER A 268 -6.85 -3.77 -2.60
C SER A 268 -6.50 -2.33 -2.23
N LYS A 269 -7.49 -1.48 -1.90
CA LYS A 269 -7.23 -0.15 -1.33
C LYS A 269 -6.39 -0.30 -0.08
N MET A 270 -5.29 0.43 -0.04
CA MET A 270 -4.31 0.31 1.03
C MET A 270 -4.36 1.53 1.93
N SER A 271 -4.24 1.32 3.24
CA SER A 271 -3.97 2.40 4.18
C SER A 271 -2.47 2.67 4.17
N ILE A 272 -2.09 3.94 4.18
CA ILE A 272 -0.68 4.35 4.14
C ILE A 272 -0.40 5.28 5.32
N LEU A 273 0.63 4.95 6.10
CA LEU A 273 1.22 5.83 7.09
C LEU A 273 2.53 6.36 6.52
N LEU A 274 2.51 7.63 6.15
CA LEU A 274 3.63 8.36 5.59
C LEU A 274 4.27 9.24 6.67
N VAL A 275 5.55 9.06 6.93
CA VAL A 275 6.33 10.00 7.74
C VAL A 275 7.16 10.86 6.81
N GLU A 276 6.97 12.16 6.87
CA GLU A 276 7.63 13.09 5.95
C GLU A 276 7.89 14.46 6.59
N GLN A 277 8.88 15.17 6.01
CA GLN A 277 9.19 16.55 6.30
C GLN A 277 8.89 17.47 5.11
N TYR A 278 8.80 16.90 3.89
CA TYR A 278 8.50 17.64 2.68
C TYR A 278 7.01 17.98 2.63
N LEU A 279 6.70 19.23 3.03
CA LEU A 279 5.33 19.71 3.25
C LEU A 279 4.44 19.59 2.01
N ASP A 280 4.95 19.99 0.83
CA ASP A 280 4.15 19.98 -0.39
C ASP A 280 3.76 18.55 -0.78
N PHE A 281 4.66 17.59 -0.61
CA PHE A 281 4.38 16.18 -0.84
C PHE A 281 3.30 15.65 0.12
N CYS A 282 3.33 16.07 1.40
CA CYS A 282 2.29 15.72 2.35
C CYS A 282 0.93 16.34 1.99
N ARG A 283 0.90 17.63 1.62
CA ARG A 283 -0.34 18.33 1.22
C ARG A 283 -1.00 17.72 0.00
N GLU A 284 -0.18 17.22 -0.93
CA GLU A 284 -0.66 16.65 -2.18
C GLU A 284 -1.22 15.23 -2.01
N LEU A 285 -0.66 14.45 -1.08
CA LEU A 285 -0.97 13.03 -0.97
C LEU A 285 -1.87 12.68 0.22
N ALA A 286 -1.74 13.39 1.34
CA ALA A 286 -2.42 13.04 2.57
C ALA A 286 -3.92 13.32 2.51
N ASP A 287 -4.69 12.47 3.17
CA ASP A 287 -6.09 12.72 3.53
C ASP A 287 -6.19 13.30 4.95
N VAL A 288 -5.29 12.82 5.83
CA VAL A 288 -5.25 13.19 7.25
C VAL A 288 -3.79 13.43 7.64
N PHE A 289 -3.58 14.40 8.52
CA PHE A 289 -2.25 14.68 9.06
C PHE A 289 -2.22 14.65 10.58
N ALA A 290 -1.03 14.42 11.13
CA ALA A 290 -0.69 14.76 12.51
C ALA A 290 0.70 15.38 12.57
N ILE A 291 0.89 16.34 13.46
CA ILE A 291 2.18 16.95 13.73
C ILE A 291 2.65 16.49 15.10
N MET A 292 3.88 15.97 15.14
CA MET A 292 4.53 15.53 16.34
C MET A 292 5.58 16.56 16.78
N ASP A 293 5.58 16.91 18.07
CA ASP A 293 6.64 17.66 18.70
C ASP A 293 6.98 17.04 20.07
N ARG A 294 8.27 16.91 20.39
CA ARG A 294 8.80 16.41 21.68
C ARG A 294 8.09 15.14 22.20
N GLY A 295 7.77 14.23 21.30
CA GLY A 295 7.18 12.92 21.66
C GLY A 295 5.67 12.94 21.90
N VAL A 296 4.94 13.99 21.54
CA VAL A 296 3.48 14.09 21.59
C VAL A 296 2.92 14.57 20.28
N ILE A 297 1.65 14.27 19.98
CA ILE A 297 0.90 14.86 18.87
C ILE A 297 0.38 16.22 19.32
N VAL A 298 0.77 17.29 18.62
CA VAL A 298 0.41 18.68 18.94
C VAL A 298 -0.67 19.25 18.04
N ALA A 299 -0.87 18.68 16.86
CA ALA A 299 -1.95 19.00 15.94
C ALA A 299 -2.30 17.78 15.10
N ALA A 300 -3.57 17.61 14.76
CA ALA A 300 -4.04 16.58 13.83
C ALA A 300 -5.37 17.00 13.20
N GLY A 301 -5.66 16.49 12.01
CA GLY A 301 -6.90 16.78 11.29
C GLY A 301 -6.88 16.31 9.85
N SER A 302 -7.90 16.74 9.08
CA SER A 302 -7.91 16.56 7.63
C SER A 302 -6.84 17.45 6.97
N VAL A 303 -6.35 17.07 5.79
CA VAL A 303 -5.26 17.80 5.12
C VAL A 303 -5.64 19.25 4.80
N GLU A 304 -6.92 19.55 4.60
CA GLU A 304 -7.43 20.90 4.40
C GLU A 304 -7.17 21.82 5.62
N GLY A 305 -7.09 21.22 6.81
CA GLY A 305 -6.71 21.90 8.06
C GLY A 305 -5.22 22.19 8.21
N LEU A 306 -4.36 21.65 7.32
CA LEU A 306 -2.91 21.91 7.32
C LEU A 306 -2.60 23.27 6.68
N THR A 307 -3.07 24.33 7.31
CA THR A 307 -2.89 25.72 6.86
C THR A 307 -1.46 26.21 7.13
N ASP A 308 -1.07 27.30 6.45
CA ASP A 308 0.24 27.92 6.69
C ASP A 308 0.40 28.43 8.14
N ALA A 309 -0.70 28.78 8.80
CA ALA A 309 -0.68 29.14 10.22
C ALA A 309 -0.27 27.96 11.10
N VAL A 310 -0.86 26.76 10.88
CA VAL A 310 -0.52 25.52 11.59
C VAL A 310 0.93 25.13 11.30
N VAL A 311 1.37 25.25 10.05
CA VAL A 311 2.74 24.96 9.65
C VAL A 311 3.73 25.90 10.35
N LYS A 312 3.47 27.21 10.36
CA LYS A 312 4.30 28.20 11.05
C LYS A 312 4.36 27.96 12.55
N GLN A 313 3.24 27.57 13.15
CA GLN A 313 3.16 27.35 14.60
C GLN A 313 3.96 26.12 15.06
N HIS A 314 3.99 25.03 14.25
CA HIS A 314 4.49 23.75 14.71
C HIS A 314 5.69 23.18 13.94
N LEU A 315 5.94 23.64 12.71
CA LEU A 315 6.99 23.10 11.83
C LEU A 315 8.11 24.09 11.50
N THR A 316 7.85 25.41 11.55
CA THR A 316 8.89 26.43 11.38
C THR A 316 9.61 26.78 12.68
N VAL A 317 10.90 27.19 12.58
CA VAL A 317 11.72 27.67 13.70
C VAL A 317 11.36 29.09 14.03
#